data_14b9d5ca92611870de1c0c346528c9b9
#
_entry.id   14b9d5ca92611870de1c0c346528c9b9
#
_cell.length_a   1.000
_cell.length_b   1.000
_cell.length_c   1.000
_cell.angle_alpha   90.00
_cell.angle_beta   90.00
_cell.angle_gamma   90.00
#
_symmetry.space_group_name_H-M   'P 1'
#
loop_
_entity.id
_entity.type
_entity.pdbx_description
1 polymer ?
#
loop_
_entity_poly.entity_id
_entity_poly.type
_entity_poly.pdbx_seq_one_letter_code
_entity_poly.pdbx_strand_id
1 'polypeptide(L)'
;MVGWLTSYFYNDIGDFQTEVVAVDESDSQDEIDLGLFWDVKDLLDSAYVDLSKVNSEEMLYGAIDGLVDSVDDPYTVFMDPEETKEFQENMGGELEGIGAELTIENGELVIVTPFKGSPAETKGLLPNDIIYLIDGERANEMSVFDAIMAIRGEAGTTVNLTIVREGEGEPLVFDIERAKIEIDSVEWEVIDGENGKSIGYISIYQFGDKTEDEFQEAVNDIVLANVDGVILDMRNNGGGYLDTAVAVISEFASGQNKAVAVKMRDDVNNEIYYTTGDASFAGLPLVVLVNSGSASASEIVAGALQDYETGIIMGEQTFGKGSVQTVEPLSDGSSLRMTVAKWYTPSDRSIDDVGITPDITVTDVYETEEDEQLDEAISYLSGM
;
A
#
# COMPACT_ATOMS: atom_id res chain seq x y z
N MET A 1 -0.92 -25.11 -25.63
CA MET A 1 -0.22 -25.28 -24.35
C MET A 1 -1.04 -24.52 -23.32
N VAL A 2 -1.68 -25.19 -22.38
CA VAL A 2 -2.67 -24.58 -21.47
C VAL A 2 -1.87 -23.92 -20.35
N GLY A 3 -1.84 -22.57 -20.33
CA GLY A 3 -1.31 -21.81 -19.22
C GLY A 3 -2.32 -21.79 -18.07
N TRP A 4 -1.89 -22.17 -16.88
CA TRP A 4 -2.69 -22.17 -15.66
C TRP A 4 -2.69 -20.75 -15.10
N LEU A 5 -3.86 -20.10 -15.10
CA LEU A 5 -4.11 -18.91 -14.29
C LEU A 5 -4.33 -19.38 -12.85
N THR A 6 -3.34 -19.19 -11.98
CA THR A 6 -3.52 -19.33 -10.54
C THR A 6 -3.63 -17.95 -9.94
N SER A 7 -4.86 -17.53 -9.62
CA SER A 7 -5.04 -16.39 -8.74
C SER A 7 -4.53 -16.79 -7.35
N TYR A 8 -3.60 -16.03 -6.78
CA TYR A 8 -3.20 -16.17 -5.40
C TYR A 8 -4.31 -15.68 -4.49
N PHE A 9 -5.32 -16.53 -4.27
CA PHE A 9 -6.13 -16.46 -3.07
C PHE A 9 -5.52 -17.43 -2.05
N TYR A 10 -4.77 -16.89 -1.12
CA TYR A 10 -4.38 -17.65 0.05
C TYR A 10 -5.57 -17.58 0.99
N ASN A 11 -6.39 -18.65 1.02
CA ASN A 11 -7.07 -19.03 2.25
C ASN A 11 -7.71 -20.40 2.17
N ASP A 12 -7.44 -21.16 3.19
CA ASP A 12 -7.96 -22.46 3.56
C ASP A 12 -9.44 -22.33 3.99
N ILE A 13 -10.36 -22.20 3.04
CA ILE A 13 -11.79 -22.48 3.22
C ILE A 13 -12.35 -23.07 1.93
N GLY A 14 -12.42 -24.41 1.90
CA GLY A 14 -13.32 -25.19 1.07
C GLY A 14 -13.11 -25.14 -0.45
N ASP A 15 -12.86 -26.35 -1.01
CA ASP A 15 -12.78 -26.65 -2.44
C ASP A 15 -13.60 -25.70 -3.37
N PHE A 16 -13.02 -24.60 -3.78
CA PHE A 16 -13.48 -23.90 -4.96
C PHE A 16 -12.69 -24.41 -6.17
N GLN A 17 -13.36 -25.20 -6.99
CA GLN A 17 -12.85 -25.53 -8.32
C GLN A 17 -12.98 -24.26 -9.17
N THR A 18 -11.87 -23.56 -9.38
CA THR A 18 -11.78 -22.54 -10.44
C THR A 18 -11.93 -23.25 -11.78
N GLU A 19 -13.10 -23.13 -12.41
CA GLU A 19 -13.24 -23.46 -13.83
C GLU A 19 -12.35 -22.49 -14.61
N VAL A 20 -11.29 -23.02 -15.19
CA VAL A 20 -10.50 -22.31 -16.20
C VAL A 20 -11.44 -21.97 -17.35
N VAL A 21 -11.82 -20.71 -17.47
CA VAL A 21 -12.52 -20.23 -18.66
C VAL A 21 -11.56 -20.40 -19.82
N ALA A 22 -11.81 -21.39 -20.67
CA ALA A 22 -11.11 -21.53 -21.93
C ALA A 22 -11.46 -20.31 -22.78
N VAL A 23 -10.48 -19.41 -22.98
CA VAL A 23 -10.60 -18.34 -23.99
C VAL A 23 -10.82 -19.02 -25.33
N ASP A 24 -11.95 -18.74 -25.97
CA ASP A 24 -12.28 -19.27 -27.31
C ASP A 24 -11.26 -18.69 -28.31
N GLU A 25 -10.39 -19.54 -28.85
CA GLU A 25 -9.33 -19.19 -29.81
C GLU A 25 -9.86 -18.62 -31.15
N SER A 26 -11.14 -18.28 -31.24
CA SER A 26 -11.79 -17.87 -32.48
C SER A 26 -11.86 -16.37 -32.76
N ASP A 27 -11.46 -15.50 -31.83
CA ASP A 27 -11.28 -14.07 -32.12
C ASP A 27 -9.85 -13.83 -32.59
N SER A 28 -9.68 -13.45 -33.85
CA SER A 28 -8.40 -13.12 -34.49
C SER A 28 -7.70 -12.04 -33.69
N GLN A 29 -6.85 -12.44 -32.76
CA GLN A 29 -5.80 -11.56 -32.25
C GLN A 29 -4.88 -11.32 -33.44
N ASP A 30 -4.72 -10.06 -33.85
CA ASP A 30 -3.69 -9.68 -34.82
C ASP A 30 -2.35 -10.16 -34.22
N GLU A 31 -1.74 -11.18 -34.84
CA GLU A 31 -0.43 -11.67 -34.43
C GLU A 31 0.57 -10.51 -34.55
N ILE A 32 1.24 -10.16 -33.44
CA ILE A 32 2.29 -9.15 -33.46
C ILE A 32 3.45 -9.71 -34.27
N ASP A 33 3.79 -9.05 -35.39
CA ASP A 33 4.99 -9.36 -36.15
C ASP A 33 6.24 -8.88 -35.40
N LEU A 34 6.95 -9.80 -34.78
CA LEU A 34 8.19 -9.52 -34.07
C LEU A 34 9.41 -9.34 -34.97
N GLY A 35 9.24 -9.36 -36.30
CA GLY A 35 10.37 -9.20 -37.24
C GLY A 35 11.15 -7.93 -37.00
N LEU A 36 10.46 -6.79 -36.89
CA LEU A 36 11.10 -5.50 -36.58
C LEU A 36 11.84 -5.48 -35.22
N PHE A 37 11.31 -6.15 -34.22
CA PHE A 37 11.98 -6.28 -32.94
C PHE A 37 13.34 -6.98 -33.06
N TRP A 38 13.40 -8.09 -33.80
CA TRP A 38 14.64 -8.82 -34.02
C TRP A 38 15.63 -8.06 -34.87
N ASP A 39 15.16 -7.35 -35.91
CA ASP A 39 16.02 -6.49 -36.73
C ASP A 39 16.70 -5.39 -35.91
N VAL A 40 15.96 -4.75 -34.98
CA VAL A 40 16.51 -3.73 -34.08
C VAL A 40 17.52 -4.34 -33.10
N LYS A 41 17.21 -5.50 -32.51
CA LYS A 41 18.13 -6.22 -31.60
C LYS A 41 19.45 -6.56 -32.33
N ASP A 42 19.37 -7.12 -33.55
CA ASP A 42 20.55 -7.47 -34.32
C ASP A 42 21.42 -6.25 -34.68
N LEU A 43 20.81 -5.09 -34.95
CA LEU A 43 21.53 -3.85 -35.15
C LEU A 43 22.25 -3.37 -33.89
N LEU A 44 21.62 -3.47 -32.70
CA LEU A 44 22.26 -3.14 -31.46
C LEU A 44 23.42 -4.07 -31.14
N ASP A 45 23.24 -5.38 -31.28
CA ASP A 45 24.29 -6.37 -31.07
C ASP A 45 25.50 -6.19 -32.02
N SER A 46 25.26 -5.74 -33.27
CA SER A 46 26.30 -5.67 -34.28
C SER A 46 26.98 -4.31 -34.41
N ALA A 47 26.31 -3.22 -34.07
CA ALA A 47 26.74 -1.86 -34.37
C ALA A 47 26.76 -0.87 -33.20
N TYR A 48 26.22 -1.21 -32.03
CA TYR A 48 26.25 -0.30 -30.90
C TYR A 48 27.68 -0.08 -30.40
N VAL A 49 28.02 1.16 -30.09
CA VAL A 49 29.40 1.58 -29.80
C VAL A 49 29.97 0.98 -28.52
N ASP A 50 29.14 0.71 -27.55
CA ASP A 50 29.54 0.16 -26.24
C ASP A 50 28.79 -1.13 -25.95
N LEU A 51 29.39 -2.24 -26.34
CA LEU A 51 28.80 -3.57 -26.15
C LEU A 51 28.64 -3.99 -24.66
N SER A 52 29.31 -3.31 -23.73
CA SER A 52 29.15 -3.58 -22.30
C SER A 52 27.77 -3.17 -21.77
N LYS A 53 27.06 -2.33 -22.50
CA LYS A 53 25.68 -1.90 -22.23
C LYS A 53 24.61 -2.71 -22.95
N VAL A 54 25.01 -3.73 -23.71
CA VAL A 54 24.09 -4.60 -24.45
C VAL A 54 23.86 -5.85 -23.60
N ASN A 55 22.88 -5.78 -22.71
CA ASN A 55 22.45 -6.89 -21.87
C ASN A 55 21.13 -7.44 -22.40
N SER A 56 21.12 -8.74 -22.74
CA SER A 56 19.93 -9.38 -23.33
C SER A 56 18.76 -9.49 -22.36
N GLU A 57 19.00 -9.58 -21.07
CA GLU A 57 17.98 -9.67 -20.02
C GLU A 57 17.33 -8.29 -19.81
N GLU A 58 18.15 -7.25 -19.63
CA GLU A 58 17.64 -5.87 -19.54
C GLU A 58 16.89 -5.44 -20.80
N MET A 59 17.34 -5.87 -21.99
CA MET A 59 16.62 -5.62 -23.23
C MET A 59 15.26 -6.33 -23.29
N LEU A 60 15.19 -7.56 -22.76
CA LEU A 60 13.95 -8.32 -22.71
C LEU A 60 12.94 -7.65 -21.77
N TYR A 61 13.36 -7.32 -20.56
CA TYR A 61 12.49 -6.66 -19.57
C TYR A 61 12.06 -5.28 -20.06
N GLY A 62 12.97 -4.46 -20.58
CA GLY A 62 12.62 -3.16 -21.16
C GLY A 62 11.66 -3.24 -22.35
N ALA A 63 11.72 -4.33 -23.14
CA ALA A 63 10.75 -4.53 -24.23
C ALA A 63 9.37 -4.96 -23.71
N ILE A 64 9.30 -5.78 -22.67
CA ILE A 64 8.05 -6.20 -22.02
C ILE A 64 7.42 -5.00 -21.32
N ASP A 65 8.21 -4.22 -20.61
CA ASP A 65 7.79 -2.99 -19.94
C ASP A 65 7.17 -1.99 -20.94
N GLY A 66 7.86 -1.72 -22.05
CA GLY A 66 7.30 -0.88 -23.11
C GLY A 66 6.03 -1.45 -23.79
N LEU A 67 5.87 -2.78 -23.82
CA LEU A 67 4.62 -3.41 -24.27
C LEU A 67 3.49 -3.13 -23.27
N VAL A 68 3.76 -3.27 -21.99
CA VAL A 68 2.78 -3.03 -20.91
C VAL A 68 2.42 -1.54 -20.85
N ASP A 69 3.39 -0.66 -20.92
CA ASP A 69 3.19 0.80 -20.96
C ASP A 69 2.29 1.26 -22.11
N SER A 70 2.29 0.51 -23.23
CA SER A 70 1.44 0.84 -24.38
C SER A 70 -0.05 0.73 -24.12
N VAL A 71 -0.46 0.12 -23.01
CA VAL A 71 -1.86 0.03 -22.55
C VAL A 71 -2.36 1.37 -21.97
N ASP A 72 -1.43 2.28 -21.61
CA ASP A 72 -1.73 3.61 -21.04
C ASP A 72 -2.55 3.55 -19.74
N ASP A 73 -2.29 2.51 -18.92
CA ASP A 73 -2.87 2.34 -17.58
C ASP A 73 -1.76 2.39 -16.52
N PRO A 74 -1.71 3.44 -15.68
CA PRO A 74 -0.63 3.62 -14.71
C PRO A 74 -0.61 2.55 -13.60
N TYR A 75 -1.65 1.73 -13.50
CA TYR A 75 -1.77 0.66 -12.51
C TYR A 75 -1.39 -0.70 -13.07
N THR A 76 -1.27 -0.82 -14.39
CA THR A 76 -0.82 -2.03 -15.08
C THR A 76 0.68 -1.94 -15.30
N VAL A 77 1.46 -2.77 -14.57
CA VAL A 77 2.92 -2.68 -14.49
C VAL A 77 3.52 -4.08 -14.62
N PHE A 78 4.53 -4.21 -15.46
CA PHE A 78 5.42 -5.36 -15.43
C PHE A 78 6.43 -5.15 -14.29
N MET A 79 6.68 -6.18 -13.51
CA MET A 79 7.66 -6.18 -12.43
C MET A 79 8.68 -7.29 -12.74
N ASP A 80 9.95 -6.94 -12.83
CA ASP A 80 11.02 -7.92 -12.94
C ASP A 80 11.12 -8.79 -11.67
N PRO A 81 12.02 -9.81 -11.60
CA PRO A 81 12.10 -10.67 -10.42
C PRO A 81 12.47 -9.93 -9.13
N GLU A 82 13.27 -8.86 -9.20
CA GLU A 82 13.66 -8.05 -8.05
C GLU A 82 12.50 -7.18 -7.58
N GLU A 83 11.85 -6.46 -8.49
CA GLU A 83 10.66 -5.66 -8.22
C GLU A 83 9.48 -6.50 -7.73
N THR A 84 9.32 -7.73 -8.27
CA THR A 84 8.31 -8.70 -7.80
C THR A 84 8.57 -9.11 -6.36
N LYS A 85 9.83 -9.40 -6.02
CA LYS A 85 10.23 -9.73 -4.64
C LYS A 85 9.96 -8.57 -3.69
N GLU A 86 10.36 -7.35 -4.06
CA GLU A 86 10.12 -6.14 -3.27
C GLU A 86 8.62 -5.88 -3.04
N PHE A 87 7.81 -6.06 -4.10
CA PHE A 87 6.36 -5.94 -3.97
C PHE A 87 5.78 -6.93 -2.97
N GLN A 88 6.21 -8.21 -3.03
CA GLN A 88 5.77 -9.26 -2.10
C GLN A 88 6.19 -8.98 -0.66
N GLU A 89 7.44 -8.54 -0.45
CA GLU A 89 7.95 -8.16 0.87
C GLU A 89 7.17 -6.97 1.46
N ASN A 90 6.90 -5.96 0.64
CA ASN A 90 6.11 -4.82 1.07
C ASN A 90 4.68 -5.23 1.48
N MET A 91 4.02 -6.11 0.72
CA MET A 91 2.68 -6.63 1.06
C MET A 91 2.71 -7.52 2.31
N GLY A 92 3.83 -8.23 2.54
CA GLY A 92 4.08 -9.01 3.76
C GLY A 92 4.40 -8.17 5.00
N GLY A 93 4.46 -6.84 4.89
CA GLY A 93 4.90 -5.96 5.99
C GLY A 93 6.36 -6.20 6.37
N GLU A 94 7.18 -6.59 5.42
CA GLU A 94 8.60 -6.82 5.60
C GLU A 94 9.40 -5.84 4.75
N LEU A 95 10.39 -5.20 5.34
CA LEU A 95 11.35 -4.37 4.63
C LEU A 95 12.77 -4.85 4.86
N GLU A 96 13.53 -4.98 3.79
CA GLU A 96 14.98 -5.19 3.90
C GLU A 96 15.72 -3.85 3.81
N GLY A 97 16.37 -3.46 4.92
CA GLY A 97 17.04 -2.15 4.99
C GLY A 97 17.53 -1.81 6.39
N ILE A 98 17.64 -0.51 6.66
CA ILE A 98 18.12 -0.02 7.96
C ILE A 98 17.00 0.22 9.00
N GLY A 99 15.76 0.41 8.57
CA GLY A 99 14.61 0.70 9.43
C GLY A 99 14.59 2.10 9.98
N ALA A 100 14.34 3.05 9.12
CA ALA A 100 14.08 4.43 9.47
C ALA A 100 13.08 5.05 8.50
N GLU A 101 12.21 5.91 9.02
CA GLU A 101 11.38 6.78 8.22
C GLU A 101 12.18 7.97 7.72
N LEU A 102 12.03 8.33 6.45
CA LEU A 102 12.78 9.38 5.79
C LEU A 102 11.86 10.39 5.14
N THR A 103 12.27 11.66 5.15
CA THR A 103 11.58 12.75 4.45
C THR A 103 12.59 13.70 3.82
N ILE A 104 12.09 14.63 2.98
CA ILE A 104 12.90 15.77 2.54
C ILE A 104 12.43 17.03 3.25
N GLU A 105 13.34 17.65 3.99
CA GLU A 105 13.16 18.96 4.60
C GLU A 105 14.18 19.96 4.07
N ASN A 106 13.70 21.09 3.58
CA ASN A 106 14.56 22.16 3.01
C ASN A 106 15.54 21.70 1.91
N GLY A 107 15.19 20.60 1.20
CA GLY A 107 16.02 20.02 0.14
C GLY A 107 17.11 19.06 0.64
N GLU A 108 17.09 18.68 1.90
CA GLU A 108 17.96 17.69 2.51
C GLU A 108 17.18 16.45 2.89
N LEU A 109 17.76 15.27 2.76
CA LEU A 109 17.17 13.99 3.20
C LEU A 109 17.35 13.86 4.71
N VAL A 110 16.25 13.73 5.44
CA VAL A 110 16.23 13.76 6.91
C VAL A 110 15.62 12.46 7.45
N ILE A 111 16.17 11.96 8.55
CA ILE A 111 15.57 10.86 9.33
C ILE A 111 14.47 11.44 10.20
N VAL A 112 13.21 11.06 9.93
CA VAL A 112 12.06 11.41 10.78
C VAL A 112 12.17 10.64 12.08
N THR A 113 12.25 9.30 11.98
CA THR A 113 12.45 8.42 13.14
C THR A 113 13.07 7.08 12.74
N PRO A 114 14.06 6.57 13.50
CA PRO A 114 14.45 5.17 13.41
C PRO A 114 13.37 4.26 14.02
N PHE A 115 13.07 3.15 13.37
CA PHE A 115 12.10 2.18 13.91
C PHE A 115 12.67 1.46 15.14
N LYS A 116 11.82 1.19 16.10
CA LYS A 116 12.19 0.52 17.33
C LYS A 116 12.79 -0.86 17.05
N GLY A 117 13.97 -1.14 17.61
CA GLY A 117 14.70 -2.39 17.42
C GLY A 117 15.42 -2.53 16.08
N SER A 118 15.30 -1.55 15.20
CA SER A 118 15.93 -1.56 13.88
C SER A 118 17.47 -1.43 13.92
N PRO A 119 18.16 -1.79 12.81
CA PRO A 119 19.58 -1.47 12.64
C PRO A 119 19.90 0.02 12.79
N ALA A 120 19.05 0.91 12.28
CA ALA A 120 19.20 2.36 12.40
C ALA A 120 19.22 2.82 13.85
N GLU A 121 18.22 2.40 14.66
CA GLU A 121 18.18 2.71 16.09
C GLU A 121 19.37 2.10 16.82
N THR A 122 19.69 0.83 16.56
CA THR A 122 20.79 0.11 17.22
C THR A 122 22.16 0.77 16.95
N LYS A 123 22.33 1.35 15.77
CA LYS A 123 23.55 2.09 15.39
C LYS A 123 23.58 3.52 15.91
N GLY A 124 22.46 4.00 16.47
CA GLY A 124 22.38 5.31 17.11
C GLY A 124 22.07 6.45 16.15
N LEU A 125 21.36 6.18 15.06
CA LEU A 125 20.70 7.21 14.27
C LEU A 125 19.60 7.85 15.12
N LEU A 126 19.36 9.13 14.93
CA LEU A 126 18.42 9.91 15.72
C LEU A 126 17.45 10.67 14.79
N PRO A 127 16.26 11.05 15.29
CA PRO A 127 15.40 12.01 14.61
C PRO A 127 16.12 13.31 14.28
N ASN A 128 15.84 13.89 13.14
CA ASN A 128 16.45 15.09 12.57
C ASN A 128 17.93 14.92 12.13
N ASP A 129 18.45 13.71 12.06
CA ASP A 129 19.72 13.45 11.40
C ASP A 129 19.58 13.70 9.89
N ILE A 130 20.46 14.53 9.34
CA ILE A 130 20.50 14.78 7.89
C ILE A 130 21.42 13.76 7.23
N ILE A 131 20.91 13.00 6.29
CA ILE A 131 21.70 12.06 5.48
C ILE A 131 22.42 12.86 4.38
N TYR A 132 23.71 13.04 4.53
CA TYR A 132 24.54 13.80 3.60
C TYR A 132 25.09 12.95 2.45
N LEU A 133 25.60 11.72 2.77
CA LEU A 133 26.06 10.76 1.76
C LEU A 133 25.46 9.38 2.03
N ILE A 134 25.16 8.65 0.94
CA ILE A 134 24.80 7.23 0.92
C ILE A 134 25.85 6.53 0.04
N ASP A 135 26.63 5.62 0.62
CA ASP A 135 27.74 4.91 -0.04
C ASP A 135 28.72 5.83 -0.81
N GLY A 136 28.88 7.07 -0.28
CA GLY A 136 29.77 8.09 -0.83
C GLY A 136 29.15 9.00 -1.89
N GLU A 137 27.90 8.77 -2.29
CA GLU A 137 27.13 9.62 -3.20
C GLU A 137 26.28 10.62 -2.43
N ARG A 138 26.04 11.81 -2.99
CA ARG A 138 25.29 12.87 -2.32
C ARG A 138 23.80 12.61 -2.29
N ALA A 139 23.22 12.50 -1.10
CA ALA A 139 21.79 12.23 -0.94
C ALA A 139 20.89 13.35 -1.48
N ASN A 140 21.32 14.63 -1.40
CA ASN A 140 20.55 15.77 -1.92
C ASN A 140 20.57 15.89 -3.46
N GLU A 141 21.33 15.07 -4.17
CA GLU A 141 21.30 14.95 -5.63
C GLU A 141 20.37 13.83 -6.10
N MET A 142 19.78 13.05 -5.17
CA MET A 142 18.86 11.94 -5.40
C MET A 142 17.41 12.39 -5.21
N SER A 143 16.48 11.73 -5.88
CA SER A 143 15.08 11.78 -5.44
C SER A 143 14.92 11.02 -4.12
N VAL A 144 13.81 11.25 -3.38
CA VAL A 144 13.52 10.45 -2.16
C VAL A 144 13.52 8.96 -2.48
N PHE A 145 12.91 8.60 -3.61
CA PHE A 145 12.82 7.21 -4.06
C PHE A 145 14.22 6.61 -4.31
N ASP A 146 15.08 7.29 -5.08
CA ASP A 146 16.44 6.81 -5.35
C ASP A 146 17.27 6.67 -4.08
N ALA A 147 17.11 7.60 -3.14
CA ALA A 147 17.78 7.53 -1.84
C ALA A 147 17.29 6.33 -0.99
N ILE A 148 15.97 6.09 -0.97
CA ILE A 148 15.40 4.92 -0.31
C ILE A 148 15.93 3.63 -0.94
N MET A 149 15.97 3.53 -2.27
CA MET A 149 16.48 2.36 -2.99
C MET A 149 17.98 2.14 -2.72
N ALA A 150 18.78 3.19 -2.64
CA ALA A 150 20.20 3.10 -2.26
C ALA A 150 20.41 2.64 -0.80
N ILE A 151 19.52 3.04 0.11
CA ILE A 151 19.57 2.65 1.53
C ILE A 151 19.05 1.22 1.73
N ARG A 152 17.98 0.81 1.02
CA ARG A 152 17.47 -0.56 1.01
C ARG A 152 18.49 -1.52 0.43
N GLY A 153 18.22 -2.81 0.54
CA GLY A 153 18.99 -3.89 -0.04
C GLY A 153 19.03 -5.12 0.85
N GLU A 154 19.53 -6.20 0.33
CA GLU A 154 19.51 -7.54 0.93
C GLU A 154 20.02 -7.56 2.37
N ALA A 155 19.28 -8.23 3.25
CA ALA A 155 19.65 -8.41 4.65
C ALA A 155 21.05 -9.03 4.80
N GLY A 156 21.86 -8.48 5.72
CA GLY A 156 23.26 -8.87 5.91
C GLY A 156 24.25 -8.08 5.04
N THR A 157 23.82 -7.30 4.07
CA THR A 157 24.65 -6.32 3.37
C THR A 157 24.81 -5.04 4.19
N THR A 158 25.77 -4.19 3.86
CA THR A 158 26.05 -2.96 4.62
C THR A 158 25.88 -1.74 3.75
N VAL A 159 25.20 -0.71 4.26
CA VAL A 159 25.18 0.63 3.69
C VAL A 159 26.03 1.59 4.55
N ASN A 160 26.79 2.46 3.90
CA ASN A 160 27.56 3.51 4.58
C ASN A 160 26.80 4.83 4.51
N LEU A 161 26.38 5.36 5.64
CA LEU A 161 25.74 6.67 5.74
C LEU A 161 26.66 7.69 6.37
N THR A 162 26.79 8.86 5.73
CA THR A 162 27.41 10.03 6.35
C THR A 162 26.33 11.00 6.79
N ILE A 163 26.26 11.26 8.08
CA ILE A 163 25.19 12.02 8.74
C ILE A 163 25.73 13.37 9.22
N VAL A 164 24.94 14.41 9.03
CA VAL A 164 25.15 15.72 9.69
C VAL A 164 24.11 15.86 10.79
N ARG A 165 24.59 15.98 12.02
CA ARG A 165 23.75 16.07 13.22
C ARG A 165 23.92 17.42 13.89
N GLU A 166 22.83 18.04 14.33
CA GLU A 166 22.88 19.30 15.06
C GLU A 166 23.67 19.15 16.36
N GLY A 167 24.59 20.07 16.61
CA GLY A 167 25.46 20.05 17.80
C GLY A 167 26.79 19.29 17.64
N GLU A 168 26.94 18.51 16.57
CA GLU A 168 28.21 17.84 16.23
C GLU A 168 29.05 18.72 15.31
N GLY A 169 30.37 18.77 15.57
CA GLY A 169 31.26 19.64 14.80
C GLY A 169 31.76 19.06 13.49
N GLU A 170 31.62 17.75 13.28
CA GLU A 170 32.06 16.99 12.11
C GLU A 170 30.98 15.97 11.72
N PRO A 171 30.86 15.62 10.42
CA PRO A 171 29.95 14.58 10.00
C PRO A 171 30.25 13.23 10.67
N LEU A 172 29.21 12.49 11.02
CA LEU A 172 29.28 11.17 11.60
C LEU A 172 29.14 10.11 10.48
N VAL A 173 29.91 9.04 10.57
CA VAL A 173 29.86 7.94 9.60
C VAL A 173 29.34 6.69 10.27
N PHE A 174 28.30 6.08 9.67
CA PHE A 174 27.66 4.86 10.15
C PHE A 174 27.75 3.78 9.08
N ASP A 175 28.36 2.64 9.43
CA ASP A 175 28.24 1.39 8.69
C ASP A 175 27.06 0.60 9.29
N ILE A 176 25.97 0.50 8.54
CA ILE A 176 24.72 -0.12 9.02
C ILE A 176 24.49 -1.39 8.24
N GLU A 177 24.49 -2.52 8.93
CA GLU A 177 24.12 -3.81 8.34
C GLU A 177 22.61 -3.83 8.17
N ARG A 178 22.16 -4.04 6.92
CA ARG A 178 20.74 -4.17 6.59
C ARG A 178 20.16 -5.41 7.24
N ALA A 179 18.94 -5.33 7.68
CA ALA A 179 18.20 -6.45 8.24
C ALA A 179 16.77 -6.51 7.67
N LYS A 180 16.15 -7.66 7.84
CA LYS A 180 14.72 -7.80 7.67
C LYS A 180 14.01 -7.11 8.83
N ILE A 181 13.13 -6.18 8.53
CA ILE A 181 12.41 -5.35 9.49
C ILE A 181 10.94 -5.66 9.31
N GLU A 182 10.29 -6.10 10.35
CA GLU A 182 8.85 -6.25 10.36
C GLU A 182 8.22 -4.91 10.71
N ILE A 183 7.22 -4.52 9.92
CA ILE A 183 6.41 -3.31 10.14
C ILE A 183 5.00 -3.78 10.40
N ASP A 184 4.46 -3.36 11.54
CA ASP A 184 3.06 -3.59 11.86
C ASP A 184 2.20 -2.76 10.89
N SER A 185 1.19 -3.40 10.32
CA SER A 185 0.23 -2.73 9.43
C SER A 185 -0.92 -2.08 10.19
N VAL A 186 -1.08 -2.41 11.47
CA VAL A 186 -2.10 -1.86 12.36
C VAL A 186 -1.47 -1.47 13.69
N GLU A 187 -1.75 -0.25 14.13
CA GLU A 187 -1.45 0.22 15.48
C GLU A 187 -2.75 0.61 16.19
N TRP A 188 -2.81 0.40 17.49
CA TRP A 188 -3.99 0.77 18.27
C TRP A 188 -3.65 1.19 19.67
N GLU A 189 -4.48 2.05 20.21
CA GLU A 189 -4.42 2.48 21.60
C GLU A 189 -5.80 2.94 22.10
N VAL A 190 -5.91 3.10 23.40
CA VAL A 190 -7.06 3.74 24.01
C VAL A 190 -6.67 5.15 24.42
N ILE A 191 -7.32 6.13 23.85
CA ILE A 191 -7.06 7.55 24.11
C ILE A 191 -8.15 8.17 24.98
N ASP A 192 -7.78 9.19 25.75
CA ASP A 192 -8.72 9.95 26.54
C ASP A 192 -9.48 10.95 25.66
N GLY A 193 -10.79 10.80 25.61
CA GLY A 193 -11.68 11.79 25.04
C GLY A 193 -12.06 12.90 26.03
N GLU A 194 -12.80 13.88 25.59
CA GLU A 194 -13.37 14.91 26.44
C GLU A 194 -14.49 14.34 27.34
N ASN A 195 -14.82 15.04 28.42
CA ASN A 195 -15.89 14.66 29.34
C ASN A 195 -15.74 13.28 30.01
N GLY A 196 -14.52 12.75 30.05
CA GLY A 196 -14.22 11.44 30.64
C GLY A 196 -14.62 10.25 29.76
N LYS A 197 -14.82 10.48 28.49
CA LYS A 197 -14.99 9.44 27.47
C LYS A 197 -13.67 8.71 27.23
N SER A 198 -13.77 7.45 26.82
CA SER A 198 -12.64 6.62 26.39
C SER A 198 -12.86 6.23 24.93
N ILE A 199 -11.88 6.47 24.08
CA ILE A 199 -11.97 6.27 22.63
C ILE A 199 -10.93 5.26 22.19
N GLY A 200 -11.34 4.23 21.43
CA GLY A 200 -10.43 3.33 20.76
C GLY A 200 -9.90 4.00 19.49
N TYR A 201 -8.60 4.15 19.39
CA TYR A 201 -7.93 4.61 18.17
C TYR A 201 -7.25 3.44 17.50
N ILE A 202 -7.55 3.22 16.22
CA ILE A 202 -6.97 2.17 15.39
C ILE A 202 -6.48 2.82 14.11
N SER A 203 -5.19 2.73 13.83
CA SER A 203 -4.57 3.18 12.60
C SER A 203 -4.22 1.99 11.72
N ILE A 204 -4.63 2.01 10.45
CA ILE A 204 -4.27 1.01 9.45
C ILE A 204 -3.39 1.69 8.40
N TYR A 205 -2.12 1.29 8.33
CA TYR A 205 -1.15 1.85 7.39
C TYR A 205 -1.18 1.17 6.01
N GLN A 206 -1.60 -0.10 5.98
CA GLN A 206 -1.67 -0.90 4.75
C GLN A 206 -2.67 -2.05 4.93
N PHE A 207 -3.24 -2.54 3.83
CA PHE A 207 -4.06 -3.76 3.80
C PHE A 207 -3.22 -4.91 3.22
N GLY A 208 -2.23 -5.39 4.01
CA GLY A 208 -1.29 -6.45 3.66
C GLY A 208 -1.61 -7.80 4.30
N ASP A 209 -0.63 -8.71 4.24
CA ASP A 209 -0.77 -10.10 4.70
C ASP A 209 -1.05 -10.24 6.21
N LYS A 210 -0.51 -9.32 7.03
CA LYS A 210 -0.65 -9.36 8.49
C LYS A 210 -1.86 -8.58 9.00
N THR A 211 -2.44 -7.71 8.18
CA THR A 211 -3.41 -6.70 8.62
C THR A 211 -4.67 -7.31 9.24
N GLU A 212 -5.17 -8.44 8.71
CA GLU A 212 -6.38 -9.07 9.27
C GLU A 212 -6.15 -9.57 10.68
N ASP A 213 -5.02 -10.24 10.93
CA ASP A 213 -4.67 -10.77 12.25
C ASP A 213 -4.41 -9.62 13.24
N GLU A 214 -3.62 -8.62 12.86
CA GLU A 214 -3.30 -7.45 13.70
C GLU A 214 -4.54 -6.61 14.00
N PHE A 215 -5.42 -6.42 13.00
CA PHE A 215 -6.68 -5.71 13.19
C PHE A 215 -7.62 -6.48 14.15
N GLN A 216 -7.65 -7.82 14.05
CA GLN A 216 -8.44 -8.63 14.98
C GLN A 216 -7.90 -8.55 16.42
N GLU A 217 -6.57 -8.44 16.61
CA GLU A 217 -5.99 -8.18 17.92
C GLU A 217 -6.41 -6.80 18.44
N ALA A 218 -6.35 -5.76 17.60
CA ALA A 218 -6.82 -4.41 17.93
C ALA A 218 -8.30 -4.42 18.34
N VAL A 219 -9.16 -5.10 17.57
CA VAL A 219 -10.59 -5.25 17.88
C VAL A 219 -10.79 -5.86 19.27
N ASN A 220 -10.09 -6.96 19.56
CA ASN A 220 -10.22 -7.65 20.84
C ASN A 220 -9.82 -6.75 22.03
N ASP A 221 -8.70 -6.03 21.90
CA ASP A 221 -8.21 -5.16 22.96
C ASP A 221 -9.13 -3.95 23.20
N ILE A 222 -9.58 -3.30 22.12
CA ILE A 222 -10.50 -2.16 22.20
C ILE A 222 -11.87 -2.57 22.78
N VAL A 223 -12.41 -3.73 22.38
CA VAL A 223 -13.65 -4.26 22.96
C VAL A 223 -13.48 -4.55 24.45
N LEU A 224 -12.34 -5.14 24.86
CA LEU A 224 -12.05 -5.40 26.27
C LEU A 224 -11.91 -4.12 27.11
N ALA A 225 -11.43 -3.04 26.50
CA ALA A 225 -11.31 -1.73 27.15
C ALA A 225 -12.67 -1.05 27.38
N ASN A 226 -13.74 -1.52 26.72
CA ASN A 226 -15.11 -0.99 26.82
C ASN A 226 -15.18 0.52 26.56
N VAL A 227 -14.70 0.92 25.39
CA VAL A 227 -14.64 2.31 24.94
C VAL A 227 -16.01 2.89 24.60
N ASP A 228 -16.13 4.21 24.58
CA ASP A 228 -17.36 4.94 24.24
C ASP A 228 -17.53 5.20 22.72
N GLY A 229 -16.46 5.05 21.94
CA GLY A 229 -16.44 5.24 20.49
C GLY A 229 -15.12 4.77 19.89
N VAL A 230 -15.05 4.72 18.57
CA VAL A 230 -13.86 4.28 17.82
C VAL A 230 -13.48 5.31 16.76
N ILE A 231 -12.19 5.56 16.63
CA ILE A 231 -11.59 6.25 15.48
C ILE A 231 -10.83 5.21 14.67
N LEU A 232 -11.17 5.07 13.39
CA LEU A 232 -10.45 4.27 12.41
C LEU A 232 -9.68 5.22 11.50
N ASP A 233 -8.36 5.26 11.64
CA ASP A 233 -7.49 6.12 10.85
C ASP A 233 -6.89 5.36 9.66
N MET A 234 -7.23 5.82 8.46
CA MET A 234 -6.70 5.30 7.20
C MET A 234 -6.06 6.43 6.37
N ARG A 235 -5.66 7.51 6.99
CA ARG A 235 -4.91 8.58 6.32
C ARG A 235 -3.59 8.05 5.79
N ASN A 236 -3.19 8.50 4.61
CA ASN A 236 -1.98 8.06 3.89
C ASN A 236 -1.89 6.55 3.59
N ASN A 237 -2.99 5.82 3.72
CA ASN A 237 -3.06 4.39 3.42
C ASN A 237 -3.46 4.19 1.94
N GLY A 238 -2.50 3.82 1.10
CA GLY A 238 -2.68 3.57 -0.33
C GLY A 238 -3.53 2.33 -0.68
N GLY A 239 -4.00 1.57 0.32
CA GLY A 239 -4.82 0.38 0.14
C GLY A 239 -4.07 -0.93 0.32
N GLY A 240 -4.41 -1.92 -0.49
CA GLY A 240 -3.88 -3.28 -0.44
C GLY A 240 -4.95 -4.31 -0.81
N TYR A 241 -5.03 -5.43 -0.09
CA TYR A 241 -5.95 -6.52 -0.40
C TYR A 241 -7.41 -6.17 -0.15
N LEU A 242 -8.25 -6.54 -1.12
CA LEU A 242 -9.69 -6.34 -1.06
C LEU A 242 -10.34 -7.16 0.05
N ASP A 243 -9.92 -8.41 0.23
CA ASP A 243 -10.48 -9.31 1.25
C ASP A 243 -10.23 -8.76 2.66
N THR A 244 -9.04 -8.21 2.91
CA THR A 244 -8.69 -7.54 4.16
C THR A 244 -9.59 -6.32 4.43
N ALA A 245 -9.90 -5.52 3.40
CA ALA A 245 -10.87 -4.44 3.52
C ALA A 245 -12.27 -4.95 3.91
N VAL A 246 -12.71 -6.07 3.34
CA VAL A 246 -13.99 -6.71 3.69
C VAL A 246 -13.99 -7.21 5.13
N ALA A 247 -12.88 -7.77 5.61
CA ALA A 247 -12.72 -8.18 7.01
C ALA A 247 -12.86 -6.97 7.95
N VAL A 248 -12.18 -5.85 7.65
CA VAL A 248 -12.30 -4.60 8.43
C VAL A 248 -13.74 -4.09 8.46
N ILE A 249 -14.43 -4.01 7.30
CA ILE A 249 -15.84 -3.59 7.24
C ILE A 249 -16.73 -4.49 8.11
N SER A 250 -16.42 -5.79 8.16
CA SER A 250 -17.21 -6.78 8.89
C SER A 250 -17.27 -6.51 10.38
N GLU A 251 -16.25 -5.89 10.98
CA GLU A 251 -16.23 -5.56 12.40
C GLU A 251 -17.13 -4.36 12.79
N PHE A 252 -17.57 -3.58 11.79
CA PHE A 252 -18.45 -2.41 12.00
C PHE A 252 -19.88 -2.63 11.48
N ALA A 253 -20.06 -3.43 10.42
CA ALA A 253 -21.34 -3.59 9.74
C ALA A 253 -22.00 -4.92 10.11
N SER A 254 -23.02 -4.89 10.99
CA SER A 254 -23.77 -6.08 11.40
C SER A 254 -24.57 -6.71 10.24
N GLY A 255 -24.56 -8.05 10.18
CA GLY A 255 -25.29 -8.82 9.19
C GLY A 255 -24.49 -9.04 7.90
N GLN A 256 -24.97 -9.95 7.06
CA GLN A 256 -24.38 -10.20 5.74
C GLN A 256 -24.81 -9.10 4.76
N ASN A 257 -24.04 -8.03 4.73
CA ASN A 257 -24.25 -6.89 3.85
C ASN A 257 -23.26 -6.91 2.69
N LYS A 258 -23.64 -6.34 1.56
CA LYS A 258 -22.73 -6.17 0.42
C LYS A 258 -21.59 -5.20 0.80
N ALA A 259 -20.38 -5.69 0.95
CA ALA A 259 -19.23 -4.82 1.26
C ALA A 259 -18.76 -4.05 0.02
N VAL A 260 -18.59 -4.75 -1.10
CA VAL A 260 -18.13 -4.19 -2.37
C VAL A 260 -18.65 -5.04 -3.53
N ALA A 261 -18.88 -4.42 -4.69
CA ALA A 261 -19.13 -5.12 -5.94
C ALA A 261 -17.96 -4.90 -6.89
N VAL A 262 -17.46 -5.99 -7.48
CA VAL A 262 -16.38 -5.98 -8.47
C VAL A 262 -16.96 -6.34 -9.83
N LYS A 263 -16.75 -5.47 -10.82
CA LYS A 263 -17.26 -5.65 -12.18
C LYS A 263 -16.09 -5.86 -13.13
N MET A 264 -16.07 -7.06 -13.70
CA MET A 264 -15.08 -7.47 -14.70
C MET A 264 -15.41 -6.91 -16.10
N ARG A 265 -14.48 -7.08 -17.03
CA ARG A 265 -14.62 -6.70 -18.44
C ARG A 265 -15.87 -7.30 -19.09
N ASP A 266 -16.20 -8.55 -18.75
CA ASP A 266 -17.46 -9.21 -19.11
C ASP A 266 -18.40 -9.17 -17.90
N ASP A 267 -19.65 -8.84 -18.10
CA ASP A 267 -20.65 -8.78 -17.03
C ASP A 267 -20.98 -10.16 -16.41
N VAL A 268 -20.37 -11.24 -16.89
CA VAL A 268 -20.66 -12.63 -16.49
C VAL A 268 -19.90 -13.00 -15.22
N ASN A 269 -18.71 -12.44 -15.02
CA ASN A 269 -17.81 -12.75 -13.90
C ASN A 269 -17.79 -11.65 -12.82
N ASN A 270 -18.85 -10.86 -12.73
CA ASN A 270 -18.97 -9.87 -11.66
C ASN A 270 -19.09 -10.57 -10.30
N GLU A 271 -18.39 -10.03 -9.31
CA GLU A 271 -18.36 -10.57 -7.95
C GLU A 271 -18.94 -9.59 -6.95
N ILE A 272 -19.56 -10.11 -5.90
CA ILE A 272 -20.06 -9.31 -4.78
C ILE A 272 -19.49 -9.92 -3.50
N TYR A 273 -18.75 -9.13 -2.77
CA TYR A 273 -18.20 -9.49 -1.47
C TYR A 273 -19.15 -9.04 -0.37
N TYR A 274 -19.34 -9.89 0.62
CA TYR A 274 -20.25 -9.65 1.74
C TYR A 274 -19.52 -9.68 3.06
N THR A 275 -20.00 -8.86 4.02
CA THR A 275 -19.51 -8.91 5.40
C THR A 275 -19.88 -10.25 6.06
N THR A 276 -19.09 -10.66 7.08
CA THR A 276 -19.30 -11.93 7.82
C THR A 276 -20.51 -11.88 8.76
N GLY A 277 -20.88 -10.71 9.24
CA GLY A 277 -22.10 -10.50 10.04
C GLY A 277 -21.90 -10.39 11.55
N ASP A 278 -20.72 -10.69 12.07
CA ASP A 278 -20.40 -10.64 13.50
C ASP A 278 -19.60 -9.36 13.81
N ALA A 279 -20.28 -8.20 13.82
CA ALA A 279 -19.64 -6.90 14.01
C ALA A 279 -19.37 -6.63 15.50
N SER A 280 -18.10 -6.66 15.90
CA SER A 280 -17.65 -6.43 17.29
C SER A 280 -17.88 -5.00 17.76
N PHE A 281 -17.84 -4.03 16.83
CA PHE A 281 -18.08 -2.60 17.09
C PHE A 281 -19.49 -2.15 16.79
N ALA A 282 -20.43 -3.08 16.57
CA ALA A 282 -21.81 -2.75 16.23
C ALA A 282 -22.44 -1.80 17.24
N GLY A 283 -22.90 -0.64 16.78
CA GLY A 283 -23.61 0.37 17.58
C GLY A 283 -22.70 1.27 18.40
N LEU A 284 -21.37 1.12 18.33
CA LEU A 284 -20.44 2.13 18.85
C LEU A 284 -20.37 3.31 17.85
N PRO A 285 -20.33 4.56 18.35
CA PRO A 285 -20.00 5.71 17.52
C PRO A 285 -18.65 5.50 16.82
N LEU A 286 -18.59 5.80 15.51
CA LEU A 286 -17.40 5.62 14.69
C LEU A 286 -17.11 6.88 13.90
N VAL A 287 -15.84 7.30 13.92
CA VAL A 287 -15.27 8.25 12.97
C VAL A 287 -14.20 7.54 12.16
N VAL A 288 -14.21 7.74 10.85
CA VAL A 288 -13.19 7.22 9.92
C VAL A 288 -12.41 8.40 9.38
N LEU A 289 -11.12 8.47 9.68
CA LEU A 289 -10.22 9.51 9.18
C LEU A 289 -9.65 9.11 7.83
N VAL A 290 -9.74 10.02 6.86
CA VAL A 290 -9.24 9.83 5.50
C VAL A 290 -8.60 11.13 4.98
N ASN A 291 -7.68 10.98 4.02
CA ASN A 291 -7.09 12.11 3.29
C ASN A 291 -6.79 11.75 1.82
N SER A 292 -6.12 12.63 1.10
CA SER A 292 -5.76 12.43 -0.31
C SER A 292 -4.81 11.23 -0.55
N GLY A 293 -4.16 10.72 0.49
CA GLY A 293 -3.36 9.49 0.45
C GLY A 293 -4.17 8.21 0.68
N SER A 294 -5.44 8.32 1.11
CA SER A 294 -6.32 7.17 1.28
C SER A 294 -6.82 6.69 -0.08
N ALA A 295 -6.50 5.44 -0.48
CA ALA A 295 -6.81 4.92 -1.80
C ALA A 295 -7.27 3.46 -1.77
N SER A 296 -7.96 3.00 -2.85
CA SER A 296 -8.28 1.59 -3.10
C SER A 296 -9.01 0.91 -1.92
N ALA A 297 -8.38 -0.06 -1.21
CA ALA A 297 -8.95 -0.77 -0.06
C ALA A 297 -9.45 0.19 1.04
N SER A 298 -8.71 1.28 1.33
CA SER A 298 -9.15 2.33 2.25
C SER A 298 -10.46 2.99 1.79
N GLU A 299 -10.60 3.22 0.49
CA GLU A 299 -11.82 3.80 -0.09
C GLU A 299 -12.98 2.80 -0.13
N ILE A 300 -12.68 1.49 -0.26
CA ILE A 300 -13.69 0.42 -0.12
C ILE A 300 -14.26 0.46 1.29
N VAL A 301 -13.40 0.52 2.33
CA VAL A 301 -13.83 0.61 3.74
C VAL A 301 -14.63 1.90 3.97
N ALA A 302 -14.07 3.06 3.64
CA ALA A 302 -14.73 4.35 3.86
C ALA A 302 -16.06 4.44 3.12
N GLY A 303 -16.10 4.02 1.85
CA GLY A 303 -17.30 4.04 1.01
C GLY A 303 -18.40 3.11 1.51
N ALA A 304 -18.04 1.92 2.02
CA ALA A 304 -19.01 0.98 2.59
C ALA A 304 -19.59 1.50 3.91
N LEU A 305 -18.75 2.00 4.82
CA LEU A 305 -19.19 2.52 6.11
C LEU A 305 -20.02 3.80 5.95
N GLN A 306 -19.70 4.65 4.95
CA GLN A 306 -20.51 5.81 4.58
C GLN A 306 -21.87 5.40 4.01
N ASP A 307 -21.91 4.46 3.05
CA ASP A 307 -23.16 4.01 2.42
C ASP A 307 -24.14 3.37 3.43
N TYR A 308 -23.63 2.78 4.49
CA TYR A 308 -24.42 2.17 5.57
C TYR A 308 -24.70 3.14 6.72
N GLU A 309 -24.20 4.36 6.66
CA GLU A 309 -24.32 5.34 7.76
C GLU A 309 -23.80 4.75 9.10
N THR A 310 -22.81 3.84 9.04
CA THR A 310 -22.25 3.17 10.21
C THR A 310 -21.25 4.06 10.93
N GLY A 311 -20.55 4.94 10.21
CA GLY A 311 -19.58 5.88 10.74
C GLY A 311 -19.63 7.20 9.99
N ILE A 312 -19.01 8.22 10.57
CA ILE A 312 -18.80 9.52 9.92
C ILE A 312 -17.43 9.53 9.27
N ILE A 313 -17.37 9.78 7.97
CA ILE A 313 -16.11 9.96 7.26
C ILE A 313 -15.64 11.39 7.45
N MET A 314 -14.45 11.57 7.98
CA MET A 314 -13.90 12.89 8.34
C MET A 314 -12.49 13.06 7.77
N GLY A 315 -12.15 14.27 7.38
CA GLY A 315 -10.84 14.64 6.85
C GLY A 315 -10.93 15.26 5.46
N GLU A 316 -10.15 14.76 4.51
CA GLU A 316 -10.07 15.30 3.15
C GLU A 316 -10.56 14.30 2.09
N GLN A 317 -10.80 14.82 0.88
CA GLN A 317 -11.16 14.01 -0.30
C GLN A 317 -10.13 12.92 -0.54
N THR A 318 -10.57 11.67 -0.71
CA THR A 318 -9.67 10.54 -0.99
C THR A 318 -9.18 10.52 -2.44
N PHE A 319 -8.26 9.63 -2.76
CA PHE A 319 -7.53 9.57 -4.02
C PHE A 319 -8.41 9.30 -5.25
N GLY A 320 -9.34 8.34 -5.17
CA GLY A 320 -10.21 7.98 -6.31
C GLY A 320 -9.70 6.80 -7.14
N LYS A 321 -9.13 5.76 -6.50
CA LYS A 321 -8.70 4.54 -7.20
C LYS A 321 -9.81 3.50 -7.25
N GLY A 322 -10.63 3.53 -8.30
CA GLY A 322 -11.75 2.60 -8.52
C GLY A 322 -11.39 1.32 -9.25
N SER A 323 -10.12 1.08 -9.57
CA SER A 323 -9.63 -0.10 -10.30
C SER A 323 -9.19 -1.23 -9.35
N VAL A 324 -9.35 -2.49 -9.83
CA VAL A 324 -8.86 -3.70 -9.16
C VAL A 324 -7.77 -4.32 -9.99
N GLN A 325 -6.62 -4.60 -9.37
CA GLN A 325 -5.50 -5.27 -10.02
C GLN A 325 -5.38 -6.72 -9.55
N THR A 326 -4.89 -7.58 -10.45
CA THR A 326 -4.33 -8.88 -10.12
C THR A 326 -2.82 -8.85 -10.33
N VAL A 327 -2.11 -9.75 -9.67
CA VAL A 327 -0.67 -9.97 -9.87
C VAL A 327 -0.49 -11.39 -10.37
N GLU A 328 -0.07 -11.53 -11.61
CA GLU A 328 0.14 -12.81 -12.27
C GLU A 328 1.63 -13.14 -12.29
N PRO A 329 2.09 -14.18 -11.57
CA PRO A 329 3.50 -14.57 -11.57
C PRO A 329 3.88 -15.19 -12.92
N LEU A 330 5.07 -14.86 -13.41
CA LEU A 330 5.65 -15.40 -14.63
C LEU A 330 6.73 -16.45 -14.33
N SER A 331 7.14 -17.17 -15.37
CA SER A 331 7.96 -18.39 -15.20
C SER A 331 9.41 -18.15 -14.75
N ASP A 332 9.89 -16.93 -14.88
CA ASP A 332 11.26 -16.51 -14.53
C ASP A 332 11.35 -15.79 -13.16
N GLY A 333 10.22 -15.64 -12.47
CA GLY A 333 10.13 -14.96 -11.19
C GLY A 333 9.67 -13.51 -11.30
N SER A 334 9.53 -12.97 -12.50
CA SER A 334 8.86 -11.69 -12.77
C SER A 334 7.34 -11.81 -12.60
N SER A 335 6.63 -10.71 -12.61
CA SER A 335 5.17 -10.70 -12.53
C SER A 335 4.54 -9.57 -13.33
N LEU A 336 3.27 -9.73 -13.67
CA LEU A 336 2.45 -8.70 -14.27
C LEU A 336 1.33 -8.31 -13.31
N ARG A 337 1.40 -7.10 -12.77
CA ARG A 337 0.27 -6.47 -12.08
C ARG A 337 -0.60 -5.79 -13.11
N MET A 338 -1.86 -6.18 -13.23
CA MET A 338 -2.72 -5.71 -14.31
C MET A 338 -4.12 -5.38 -13.79
N THR A 339 -4.72 -4.31 -14.28
CA THR A 339 -6.10 -3.94 -14.01
C THR A 339 -7.06 -4.91 -14.69
N VAL A 340 -7.86 -5.60 -13.91
CA VAL A 340 -8.81 -6.61 -14.40
C VAL A 340 -10.27 -6.23 -14.20
N ALA A 341 -10.55 -5.30 -13.27
CA ALA A 341 -11.92 -4.95 -12.91
C ALA A 341 -12.01 -3.51 -12.35
N LYS A 342 -13.26 -3.08 -12.18
CA LYS A 342 -13.60 -1.88 -11.38
C LYS A 342 -14.48 -2.27 -10.21
N TRP A 343 -14.28 -1.59 -9.08
CA TRP A 343 -15.11 -1.82 -7.91
C TRP A 343 -16.11 -0.69 -7.66
N TYR A 344 -17.17 -1.02 -6.95
CA TYR A 344 -18.28 -0.14 -6.64
C TYR A 344 -18.70 -0.31 -5.19
N THR A 345 -19.09 0.79 -4.55
CA THR A 345 -19.59 0.77 -3.17
C THR A 345 -20.87 -0.07 -3.02
N PRO A 346 -21.35 -0.38 -1.81
CA PRO A 346 -22.63 -1.06 -1.60
C PRO A 346 -23.80 -0.44 -2.33
N SER A 347 -23.85 0.89 -2.44
CA SER A 347 -24.89 1.63 -3.16
C SER A 347 -24.62 1.79 -4.67
N ASP A 348 -23.71 0.96 -5.23
CA ASP A 348 -23.29 0.99 -6.64
C ASP A 348 -22.69 2.33 -7.12
N ARG A 349 -22.09 3.12 -6.23
CA ARG A 349 -21.33 4.32 -6.60
C ARG A 349 -19.97 3.92 -7.17
N SER A 350 -19.59 4.48 -8.32
CA SER A 350 -18.19 4.48 -8.77
C SER A 350 -17.44 5.62 -8.08
N ILE A 351 -16.23 5.34 -7.64
CA ILE A 351 -15.34 6.34 -7.05
C ILE A 351 -14.12 6.64 -7.95
N ASP A 352 -14.06 5.97 -9.09
CA ASP A 352 -12.94 6.09 -10.04
C ASP A 352 -12.76 7.55 -10.46
N ASP A 353 -11.55 8.09 -10.32
CA ASP A 353 -11.18 9.50 -10.53
C ASP A 353 -11.94 10.53 -9.66
N VAL A 354 -12.77 10.09 -8.72
CA VAL A 354 -13.57 10.96 -7.86
C VAL A 354 -13.20 10.85 -6.40
N GLY A 355 -13.02 9.62 -5.90
CA GLY A 355 -12.78 9.32 -4.49
C GLY A 355 -14.03 9.39 -3.62
N ILE A 356 -13.82 9.25 -2.32
CA ILE A 356 -14.84 9.41 -1.27
C ILE A 356 -14.76 10.84 -0.74
N THR A 357 -15.88 11.55 -0.81
CA THR A 357 -16.00 12.87 -0.18
C THR A 357 -16.35 12.68 1.29
N PRO A 358 -15.56 13.22 2.24
CA PRO A 358 -15.87 13.10 3.65
C PRO A 358 -17.19 13.79 4.01
N ASP A 359 -17.88 13.26 5.03
CA ASP A 359 -19.11 13.87 5.57
C ASP A 359 -18.79 15.17 6.31
N ILE A 360 -17.62 15.21 6.96
CA ILE A 360 -17.07 16.37 7.63
C ILE A 360 -15.67 16.65 7.07
N THR A 361 -15.53 17.76 6.35
CA THR A 361 -14.22 18.17 5.83
C THR A 361 -13.43 18.87 6.93
N VAL A 362 -12.26 18.34 7.25
CA VAL A 362 -11.26 18.92 8.14
C VAL A 362 -9.93 18.92 7.41
N THR A 363 -9.37 20.10 7.20
CA THR A 363 -8.06 20.25 6.55
C THR A 363 -6.99 20.25 7.62
N ASP A 364 -5.99 19.41 7.43
CA ASP A 364 -4.80 19.40 8.28
C ASP A 364 -3.89 20.58 7.93
N VAL A 365 -3.35 21.26 8.95
CA VAL A 365 -2.45 22.40 8.77
C VAL A 365 -1.02 21.94 9.01
N TYR A 366 -0.37 21.42 7.97
CA TYR A 366 0.98 20.85 8.01
C TYR A 366 2.08 21.75 8.63
N GLU A 367 1.77 23.00 8.98
CA GLU A 367 2.70 23.94 9.61
C GLU A 367 2.60 23.93 11.15
N THR A 368 1.69 23.16 11.73
CA THR A 368 1.48 23.02 13.17
C THR A 368 1.90 21.64 13.66
N GLU A 369 2.20 21.51 14.95
CA GLU A 369 2.43 20.22 15.61
C GLU A 369 1.11 19.57 16.08
N GLU A 370 -0.02 20.21 15.81
CA GLU A 370 -1.35 19.76 16.20
C GLU A 370 -1.96 18.94 15.06
N ASP A 371 -2.63 17.83 15.36
CA ASP A 371 -3.40 17.01 14.42
C ASP A 371 -4.87 17.44 14.48
N GLU A 372 -5.23 18.45 13.68
CA GLU A 372 -6.56 19.04 13.70
C GLU A 372 -7.64 18.03 13.31
N GLN A 373 -7.33 17.05 12.49
CA GLN A 373 -8.28 16.01 12.08
C GLN A 373 -8.56 15.04 13.22
N LEU A 374 -7.52 14.59 13.92
CA LEU A 374 -7.66 13.71 15.10
C LEU A 374 -8.37 14.43 16.24
N ASP A 375 -8.01 15.69 16.51
CA ASP A 375 -8.63 16.50 17.56
C ASP A 375 -10.13 16.71 17.31
N GLU A 376 -10.53 16.98 16.06
CA GLU A 376 -11.96 17.12 15.70
C GLU A 376 -12.69 15.78 15.83
N ALA A 377 -12.05 14.65 15.47
CA ALA A 377 -12.65 13.33 15.64
C ALA A 377 -12.89 12.99 17.13
N ILE A 378 -11.90 13.30 18.00
CA ILE A 378 -12.02 13.14 19.44
C ILE A 378 -13.16 14.02 20.00
N SER A 379 -13.20 15.29 19.60
CA SER A 379 -14.23 16.23 20.02
C SER A 379 -15.63 15.79 19.57
N TYR A 380 -15.76 15.30 18.33
CA TYR A 380 -17.01 14.80 17.76
C TYR A 380 -17.55 13.63 18.59
N LEU A 381 -16.72 12.59 18.83
CA LEU A 381 -17.11 11.40 19.62
C LEU A 381 -17.38 11.75 21.08
N SER A 382 -16.66 12.70 21.65
CA SER A 382 -16.86 13.15 23.04
C SER A 382 -18.15 13.93 23.23
N GLY A 383 -18.72 14.50 22.18
CA GLY A 383 -19.97 15.23 22.17
C GLY A 383 -21.23 14.36 22.02
N MET A 384 -21.06 13.08 21.64
CA MET A 384 -22.15 12.11 21.50
C MET A 384 -22.47 11.43 22.83
#